data_7a91b811f21f5031cd4fdfb92e2a7d7c
#
_entry.id   7a91b811f21f5031cd4fdfb92e2a7d7c
#
_cell.length_a   1.000
_cell.length_b   1.000
_cell.length_c   1.000
_cell.angle_alpha   90.00
_cell.angle_beta   90.00
_cell.angle_gamma   90.00
#
_symmetry.space_group_name_H-M   'P 1'
#
loop_
_entity.id
_entity.type
_entity.pdbx_description
1 polymer ?
#
loop_
_entity_poly.entity_id
_entity_poly.type
_entity_poly.pdbx_seq_one_letter_code
_entity_poly.pdbx_strand_id
1 'polypeptide(L)'
;MPVGTRQNPAQEKEELTMADDKKTEEPAASGRLSTDEMLVKLLDQMKQVRTDITSMSNKLDEAIADAKVNEGKISSLEVDVSLMKQDIISLKHDNSALRSNNNELKDRLIKLEAYSRRENLIFYGVEQKKEENCSNVITKVMQDILQVENAADIKFDRCHRLQSKSAPQPLIVRFTCGDDRNKVWKARGKLKGSNSGISISEDFPTEITARRKSLYPIMKRARQLKHVAGLSADRLYIDNVAYTVDNLHLLPHDLDPANIATKKHQNVTAFYSGHSPLSNFHSASFEIKGVTYPHVEQYLQYNKAIYCDKPDVAQKIKSTESPLKCKILGDSLNVKTPEWLAIAKDVTAQACKAKFVQNERARKFLLETGDDILAEATTDNYWGTGLKVDDEKIGAKGNWKGQNVLGDILMQIRDQIRI
;
A
#
# COMPACT_ATOMS: atom_id res chain seq x y z
N MET A 1 28.53 11.57 12.22
CA MET A 1 28.89 12.86 12.84
C MET A 1 27.75 13.26 13.75
N PRO A 2 28.01 13.51 15.05
CA PRO A 2 26.93 13.67 16.03
C PRO A 2 26.35 15.07 15.97
N VAL A 3 25.02 15.15 16.06
CA VAL A 3 24.22 16.35 16.16
C VAL A 3 24.24 16.82 17.62
N GLY A 4 24.74 18.04 17.85
CA GLY A 4 24.82 18.67 19.15
C GLY A 4 23.45 18.97 19.75
N THR A 5 23.28 18.55 20.98
CA THR A 5 22.18 18.86 21.87
C THR A 5 22.21 20.34 22.28
N ARG A 6 21.15 21.08 22.01
CA ARG A 6 20.88 22.39 22.60
C ARG A 6 20.35 22.18 24.01
N GLN A 7 21.11 22.63 25.00
CA GLN A 7 20.65 22.78 26.39
C GLN A 7 19.88 24.10 26.54
N ASN A 8 18.73 24.00 27.21
CA ASN A 8 17.89 25.10 27.65
C ASN A 8 18.38 25.55 29.03
N PRO A 9 18.57 26.82 29.32
CA PRO A 9 18.91 27.25 30.67
C PRO A 9 17.65 27.33 31.53
N ALA A 10 17.69 26.58 32.62
CA ALA A 10 16.65 26.58 33.67
C ALA A 10 16.79 27.83 34.57
N GLN A 11 15.65 28.31 34.99
CA GLN A 11 15.44 29.40 35.94
C GLN A 11 15.93 28.98 37.33
N GLU A 12 16.79 29.76 37.95
CA GLU A 12 17.03 29.76 39.39
C GLU A 12 15.99 30.67 40.06
N LYS A 13 15.25 30.08 40.99
CA LYS A 13 14.44 30.76 41.96
C LYS A 13 15.26 31.00 43.22
N GLU A 14 15.40 32.26 43.61
CA GLU A 14 15.91 32.64 44.92
C GLU A 14 14.84 32.35 46.01
N GLU A 15 15.19 31.55 46.99
CA GLU A 15 14.46 31.43 48.25
C GLU A 15 15.06 32.37 49.29
N LEU A 16 14.23 33.28 49.78
CA LEU A 16 14.49 34.14 50.92
C LEU A 16 14.31 33.32 52.21
N THR A 17 15.33 33.15 53.02
CA THR A 17 15.15 32.79 54.42
C THR A 17 15.63 33.93 55.31
N MET A 18 14.70 34.42 56.16
CA MET A 18 14.97 35.33 57.27
C MET A 18 15.56 34.56 58.47
N ALA A 19 16.52 35.13 59.13
CA ALA A 19 16.70 34.97 60.55
C ALA A 19 17.47 36.15 61.14
N ASP A 20 16.94 36.71 62.20
CA ASP A 20 17.43 37.75 63.10
C ASP A 20 18.77 37.37 63.75
N ASP A 21 19.69 38.32 63.97
CA ASP A 21 19.95 38.81 65.35
C ASP A 21 20.94 40.00 65.35
N LYS A 22 20.71 40.89 66.29
CA LYS A 22 21.42 42.13 66.61
C LYS A 22 22.85 41.91 67.05
N LYS A 23 23.76 42.78 66.61
CA LYS A 23 24.74 43.46 67.47
C LYS A 23 25.21 44.75 66.84
N THR A 24 24.97 45.83 67.61
CA THR A 24 25.48 47.17 67.40
C THR A 24 26.99 47.21 67.60
N GLU A 25 27.74 47.73 66.60
CA GLU A 25 29.05 48.38 66.78
C GLU A 25 29.09 49.62 65.86
N GLU A 26 29.55 50.71 66.45
CA GLU A 26 29.61 52.03 65.87
C GLU A 26 30.53 52.12 64.64
N PRO A 27 30.34 53.08 63.71
CA PRO A 27 31.06 53.14 62.46
C PRO A 27 32.39 53.80 62.63
N ALA A 28 33.44 53.04 62.29
CA ALA A 28 34.75 53.60 62.01
C ALA A 28 34.67 54.50 60.77
N ALA A 29 35.29 55.64 60.85
CA ALA A 29 35.28 56.72 59.91
C ALA A 29 35.44 56.28 58.43
N SER A 30 34.45 56.53 57.62
CA SER A 30 34.54 56.40 56.15
C SER A 30 35.55 57.43 55.68
N GLY A 31 36.73 56.96 55.21
CA GLY A 31 37.68 57.78 54.45
C GLY A 31 37.00 58.29 53.20
N ARG A 32 36.47 59.49 53.21
CA ARG A 32 36.09 60.21 52.01
C ARG A 32 37.34 60.35 51.18
N LEU A 33 37.44 59.71 50.04
CA LEU A 33 38.45 59.93 49.04
C LEU A 33 38.52 61.43 48.74
N SER A 34 39.74 61.99 48.67
CA SER A 34 39.96 63.37 48.27
C SER A 34 39.39 63.57 46.84
N THR A 35 38.97 64.78 46.53
CA THR A 35 38.47 65.13 45.19
C THR A 35 39.43 64.71 44.08
N ASP A 36 40.72 64.78 44.35
CA ASP A 36 41.80 64.39 43.40
C ASP A 36 41.87 62.88 43.20
N GLU A 37 41.66 62.09 44.28
CA GLU A 37 41.57 60.60 44.18
C GLU A 37 40.34 60.14 43.45
N MET A 38 39.22 60.81 43.63
CA MET A 38 38.02 60.56 42.85
C MET A 38 38.19 60.88 41.37
N LEU A 39 38.83 62.00 41.09
CA LEU A 39 39.15 62.43 39.71
C LEU A 39 40.03 61.42 38.98
N VAL A 40 41.08 60.92 39.64
CA VAL A 40 42.01 59.91 39.12
C VAL A 40 41.20 58.57 38.84
N LYS A 41 40.38 58.14 39.79
CA LYS A 41 39.49 56.94 39.56
C LYS A 41 38.55 57.12 38.38
N LEU A 42 37.97 58.31 38.25
CA LEU A 42 37.04 58.58 37.14
C LEU A 42 37.79 58.60 35.80
N LEU A 43 39.00 59.15 35.74
CA LEU A 43 39.89 59.15 34.58
C LEU A 43 40.30 57.73 34.17
N ASP A 44 40.58 56.86 35.14
CA ASP A 44 40.95 55.48 34.85
C ASP A 44 39.74 54.67 34.41
N GLN A 45 38.54 54.88 35.00
CA GLN A 45 37.29 54.33 34.51
C GLN A 45 36.99 54.77 33.06
N MET A 46 37.18 56.06 32.76
CA MET A 46 36.97 56.58 31.41
C MET A 46 37.96 55.95 30.40
N LYS A 47 39.23 55.72 30.78
CA LYS A 47 40.18 55.00 29.94
C LYS A 47 39.75 53.56 29.70
N GLN A 48 39.32 52.87 30.76
CA GLN A 48 38.80 51.50 30.63
C GLN A 48 37.59 51.43 29.69
N VAL A 49 36.58 52.29 29.89
CA VAL A 49 35.41 52.39 29.02
C VAL A 49 35.82 52.68 27.58
N ARG A 50 36.78 53.55 27.34
CA ARG A 50 37.31 53.82 26.00
C ARG A 50 37.94 52.60 25.36
N THR A 51 38.70 51.81 26.13
CA THR A 51 39.32 50.56 25.68
C THR A 51 38.26 49.52 25.35
N ASP A 52 37.24 49.39 26.20
CA ASP A 52 36.12 48.46 26.00
C ASP A 52 35.29 48.83 24.76
N ILE A 53 35.00 50.11 24.54
CA ILE A 53 34.34 50.63 23.35
C ILE A 53 35.14 50.29 22.09
N THR A 54 36.47 50.47 22.11
CA THR A 54 37.33 50.14 20.97
C THR A 54 37.31 48.63 20.68
N SER A 55 37.37 47.80 21.75
CA SER A 55 37.26 46.35 21.62
C SER A 55 35.89 45.92 21.07
N MET A 56 34.80 46.51 21.55
CA MET A 56 33.47 46.25 21.02
C MET A 56 33.31 46.70 19.56
N SER A 57 33.89 47.83 19.16
CA SER A 57 33.89 48.30 17.77
C SER A 57 34.58 47.29 16.86
N ASN A 58 35.77 46.81 17.24
CA ASN A 58 36.51 45.82 16.44
C ASN A 58 35.71 44.50 16.29
N LYS A 59 35.09 44.01 17.37
CA LYS A 59 34.20 42.82 17.32
C LYS A 59 32.98 43.03 16.45
N LEU A 60 32.45 44.24 16.43
CA LEU A 60 31.31 44.58 15.57
C LEU A 60 31.73 44.56 14.09
N ASP A 61 32.89 45.13 13.77
CA ASP A 61 33.44 45.15 12.41
C ASP A 61 33.73 43.73 11.89
N GLU A 62 34.27 42.86 12.75
CA GLU A 62 34.44 41.42 12.42
C GLU A 62 33.08 40.75 12.17
N ALA A 63 32.08 40.96 13.03
CA ALA A 63 30.75 40.41 12.87
C ALA A 63 30.05 40.90 11.58
N ILE A 64 30.23 42.16 11.21
CA ILE A 64 29.72 42.73 9.95
C ILE A 64 30.39 42.07 8.76
N ALA A 65 31.71 41.84 8.82
CA ALA A 65 32.46 41.15 7.77
C ALA A 65 31.97 39.70 7.57
N ASP A 66 31.78 38.98 8.68
CA ASP A 66 31.22 37.60 8.65
C ASP A 66 29.79 37.57 8.13
N ALA A 67 28.95 38.52 8.50
CA ALA A 67 27.60 38.64 8.00
C ALA A 67 27.55 38.83 6.48
N LYS A 68 28.41 39.68 5.90
CA LYS A 68 28.56 39.86 4.45
C LYS A 68 29.00 38.59 3.72
N VAL A 69 29.95 37.85 4.30
CA VAL A 69 30.38 36.56 3.74
C VAL A 69 29.23 35.54 3.75
N ASN A 70 28.45 35.49 4.83
CA ASN A 70 27.31 34.61 4.95
C ASN A 70 26.19 34.98 3.99
N GLU A 71 25.93 36.27 3.77
CA GLU A 71 24.96 36.76 2.78
C GLU A 71 25.34 36.31 1.36
N GLY A 72 26.62 36.38 0.99
CA GLY A 72 27.12 35.86 -0.28
C GLY A 72 26.91 34.33 -0.43
N LYS A 73 27.16 33.56 0.65
CA LYS A 73 26.89 32.11 0.64
C LYS A 73 25.39 31.78 0.52
N ILE A 74 24.55 32.54 1.20
CA ILE A 74 23.10 32.38 1.13
C ILE A 74 22.62 32.62 -0.30
N SER A 75 23.05 33.69 -0.96
CA SER A 75 22.69 33.98 -2.34
C SER A 75 23.14 32.89 -3.31
N SER A 76 24.33 32.33 -3.13
CA SER A 76 24.79 31.19 -3.93
C SER A 76 23.91 29.93 -3.71
N LEU A 77 23.58 29.62 -2.45
CA LEU A 77 22.69 28.49 -2.12
C LEU A 77 21.27 28.64 -2.67
N GLU A 78 20.76 29.87 -2.72
CA GLU A 78 19.43 30.16 -3.32
C GLU A 78 19.42 29.84 -4.81
N VAL A 79 20.50 30.19 -5.53
CA VAL A 79 20.66 29.83 -6.96
C VAL A 79 20.72 28.32 -7.12
N ASP A 80 21.55 27.61 -6.32
CA ASP A 80 21.67 26.17 -6.41
C ASP A 80 20.34 25.47 -6.10
N VAL A 81 19.59 25.94 -5.11
CA VAL A 81 18.24 25.42 -4.78
C VAL A 81 17.28 25.67 -5.93
N SER A 82 17.37 26.81 -6.63
CA SER A 82 16.52 27.11 -7.79
C SER A 82 16.83 26.16 -8.95
N LEU A 83 18.09 25.91 -9.26
CA LEU A 83 18.52 24.95 -10.29
C LEU A 83 18.08 23.53 -9.93
N MET A 84 18.30 23.07 -8.71
CA MET A 84 17.82 21.76 -8.26
C MET A 84 16.30 21.61 -8.37
N LYS A 85 15.52 22.66 -8.12
CA LYS A 85 14.06 22.63 -8.31
C LYS A 85 13.68 22.41 -9.78
N GLN A 86 14.38 23.05 -10.70
CA GLN A 86 14.15 22.86 -12.14
C GLN A 86 14.51 21.44 -12.57
N ASP A 87 15.63 20.90 -12.12
CA ASP A 87 16.02 19.51 -12.39
C ASP A 87 14.98 18.50 -11.86
N ILE A 88 14.48 18.72 -10.65
CA ILE A 88 13.43 17.88 -10.07
C ILE A 88 12.15 17.92 -10.92
N ILE A 89 11.77 19.05 -11.46
CA ILE A 89 10.60 19.17 -12.35
C ILE A 89 10.83 18.39 -13.64
N SER A 90 11.99 18.55 -14.27
CA SER A 90 12.36 17.82 -15.48
C SER A 90 12.38 16.29 -15.23
N LEU A 91 13.03 15.85 -14.17
CA LEU A 91 13.09 14.43 -13.80
C LEU A 91 11.71 13.84 -13.49
N LYS A 92 10.80 14.59 -12.88
CA LYS A 92 9.41 14.16 -12.69
C LYS A 92 8.68 13.98 -14.01
N HIS A 93 8.86 14.90 -14.95
CA HIS A 93 8.27 14.80 -16.29
C HIS A 93 8.81 13.57 -17.04
N ASP A 94 10.13 13.39 -17.07
CA ASP A 94 10.77 12.24 -17.73
C ASP A 94 10.35 10.91 -17.10
N ASN A 95 10.24 10.86 -15.78
CA ASN A 95 9.76 9.67 -15.06
C ASN A 95 8.31 9.35 -15.43
N SER A 96 7.47 10.37 -15.59
CA SER A 96 6.07 10.18 -16.03
C SER A 96 6.01 9.61 -17.45
N ALA A 97 6.80 10.16 -18.38
CA ALA A 97 6.89 9.69 -19.77
C ALA A 97 7.43 8.24 -19.83
N LEU A 98 8.51 7.95 -19.09
CA LEU A 98 9.07 6.61 -19.02
C LEU A 98 8.08 5.59 -18.44
N ARG A 99 7.30 5.95 -17.42
CA ARG A 99 6.24 5.09 -16.87
C ARG A 99 5.16 4.79 -17.90
N SER A 100 4.72 5.81 -18.65
CA SER A 100 3.73 5.64 -19.73
C SER A 100 4.25 4.67 -20.80
N ASN A 101 5.47 4.88 -21.29
CA ASN A 101 6.10 4.02 -22.29
C ASN A 101 6.28 2.59 -21.78
N ASN A 102 6.69 2.43 -20.51
CA ASN A 102 6.86 1.11 -19.91
C ASN A 102 5.53 0.35 -19.81
N ASN A 103 4.44 1.04 -19.48
CA ASN A 103 3.10 0.44 -19.44
C ASN A 103 2.64 0.02 -20.84
N GLU A 104 2.87 0.86 -21.85
CA GLU A 104 2.56 0.49 -23.23
C GLU A 104 3.36 -0.73 -23.72
N LEU A 105 4.66 -0.77 -23.43
CA LEU A 105 5.51 -1.93 -23.76
C LEU A 105 5.05 -3.20 -23.04
N LYS A 106 4.66 -3.11 -21.77
CA LYS A 106 4.09 -4.24 -21.02
C LYS A 106 2.81 -4.75 -21.66
N ASP A 107 1.90 -3.87 -22.06
CA ASP A 107 0.65 -4.27 -22.70
C ASP A 107 0.89 -4.91 -24.08
N ARG A 108 1.86 -4.42 -24.84
CA ARG A 108 2.27 -5.05 -26.10
C ARG A 108 2.87 -6.43 -25.86
N LEU A 109 3.73 -6.58 -24.85
CA LEU A 109 4.32 -7.86 -24.48
C LEU A 109 3.26 -8.88 -24.06
N ILE A 110 2.29 -8.49 -23.22
CA ILE A 110 1.17 -9.34 -22.78
C ILE A 110 0.34 -9.80 -23.99
N LYS A 111 0.08 -8.93 -24.96
CA LYS A 111 -0.66 -9.26 -26.19
C LYS A 111 0.12 -10.26 -27.05
N LEU A 112 1.44 -10.06 -27.23
CA LEU A 112 2.30 -10.98 -27.98
C LEU A 112 2.41 -12.35 -27.31
N GLU A 113 2.54 -12.37 -25.98
CA GLU A 113 2.58 -13.60 -25.22
C GLU A 113 1.24 -14.35 -25.31
N ALA A 114 0.10 -13.66 -25.16
CA ALA A 114 -1.22 -14.25 -25.32
C ALA A 114 -1.43 -14.81 -26.75
N TYR A 115 -0.96 -14.09 -27.76
CA TYR A 115 -1.00 -14.57 -29.15
C TYR A 115 -0.15 -15.81 -29.34
N SER A 116 1.06 -15.85 -28.79
CA SER A 116 1.94 -17.04 -28.85
C SER A 116 1.34 -18.27 -28.18
N ARG A 117 0.56 -18.05 -27.09
CA ARG A 117 -0.07 -19.13 -26.30
C ARG A 117 -1.47 -19.52 -26.78
N ARG A 118 -2.04 -18.84 -27.77
CA ARG A 118 -3.45 -19.03 -28.18
C ARG A 118 -3.78 -20.45 -28.63
N GLU A 119 -2.79 -21.21 -29.14
CA GLU A 119 -2.98 -22.59 -29.56
C GLU A 119 -2.75 -23.61 -28.42
N ASN A 120 -2.49 -23.13 -27.20
CA ASN A 120 -2.26 -24.00 -26.06
C ASN A 120 -3.57 -24.26 -25.31
N LEU A 121 -3.73 -25.48 -24.82
CA LEU A 121 -4.70 -25.85 -23.78
C LEU A 121 -3.98 -26.54 -22.63
N ILE A 122 -4.46 -26.31 -21.41
CA ILE A 122 -3.95 -26.97 -20.20
C ILE A 122 -5.02 -27.92 -19.67
N PHE A 123 -4.65 -29.19 -19.47
CA PHE A 123 -5.50 -30.24 -18.95
C PHE A 123 -5.09 -30.53 -17.50
N TYR A 124 -6.02 -30.43 -16.59
CA TYR A 124 -5.85 -30.73 -15.15
C TYR A 124 -6.56 -32.03 -14.81
N GLY A 125 -6.11 -32.71 -13.76
CA GLY A 125 -6.75 -33.92 -13.24
C GLY A 125 -6.52 -35.17 -14.10
N VAL A 126 -5.68 -35.08 -15.14
CA VAL A 126 -5.33 -36.26 -15.96
C VAL A 126 -4.34 -37.13 -15.20
N GLU A 127 -4.68 -38.41 -14.97
CA GLU A 127 -3.86 -39.38 -14.26
C GLU A 127 -2.42 -39.38 -14.80
N GLN A 128 -1.43 -39.45 -13.91
CA GLN A 128 -0.02 -39.45 -14.27
C GLN A 128 0.59 -40.83 -14.05
N LYS A 129 1.25 -41.38 -15.09
CA LYS A 129 1.94 -42.66 -15.04
C LYS A 129 3.45 -42.46 -15.25
N LYS A 130 4.26 -43.35 -14.71
CA LYS A 130 5.69 -43.38 -15.01
C LYS A 130 5.89 -43.70 -16.48
N GLU A 131 6.80 -43.00 -17.14
CA GLU A 131 7.19 -43.25 -18.56
C GLU A 131 6.02 -43.11 -19.55
N GLU A 132 5.08 -42.19 -19.29
CA GLU A 132 3.94 -41.93 -20.18
C GLU A 132 4.32 -41.15 -21.43
N ASN A 133 3.70 -41.50 -22.57
CA ASN A 133 3.67 -40.61 -23.73
C ASN A 133 2.52 -39.64 -23.58
N CYS A 134 2.82 -38.36 -23.24
CA CYS A 134 1.82 -37.34 -22.99
C CYS A 134 0.85 -37.13 -24.17
N SER A 135 1.33 -37.23 -25.41
CA SER A 135 0.48 -37.11 -26.61
C SER A 135 -0.56 -38.24 -26.67
N ASN A 136 -0.13 -39.49 -26.44
CA ASN A 136 -1.07 -40.62 -26.41
C ASN A 136 -2.09 -40.50 -25.27
N VAL A 137 -1.67 -40.03 -24.12
CA VAL A 137 -2.57 -39.80 -22.97
C VAL A 137 -3.66 -38.79 -23.34
N ILE A 138 -3.28 -37.65 -23.94
CA ILE A 138 -4.24 -36.58 -24.33
C ILE A 138 -5.12 -37.09 -25.49
N THR A 139 -4.62 -37.81 -26.45
CA THR A 139 -5.43 -38.43 -27.53
C THR A 139 -6.52 -39.33 -26.95
N LYS A 140 -6.20 -40.18 -25.97
CA LYS A 140 -7.20 -40.98 -25.26
C LYS A 140 -8.23 -40.15 -24.50
N VAL A 141 -7.80 -39.08 -23.79
CA VAL A 141 -8.73 -38.18 -23.15
C VAL A 141 -9.71 -37.54 -24.14
N MET A 142 -9.20 -37.15 -25.32
CA MET A 142 -10.03 -36.58 -26.38
C MET A 142 -10.99 -37.62 -26.99
N GLN A 143 -10.59 -38.86 -27.16
CA GLN A 143 -11.43 -39.94 -27.68
C GLN A 143 -12.47 -40.40 -26.65
N ASP A 144 -12.00 -40.82 -25.47
CA ASP A 144 -12.82 -41.58 -24.53
C ASP A 144 -13.75 -40.66 -23.67
N ILE A 145 -13.23 -39.46 -23.31
CA ILE A 145 -13.90 -38.56 -22.36
C ILE A 145 -14.57 -37.40 -23.10
N LEU A 146 -13.84 -36.73 -23.99
CA LEU A 146 -14.34 -35.57 -24.73
C LEU A 146 -15.12 -36.00 -25.99
N GLN A 147 -14.94 -37.23 -26.44
CA GLN A 147 -15.60 -37.77 -27.65
C GLN A 147 -15.45 -36.82 -28.85
N VAL A 148 -14.23 -36.39 -29.08
CA VAL A 148 -13.86 -35.54 -30.21
C VAL A 148 -13.74 -36.42 -31.44
N GLU A 149 -14.43 -36.06 -32.52
CA GLU A 149 -14.31 -36.80 -33.82
C GLU A 149 -12.91 -36.66 -34.37
N ASN A 150 -12.43 -37.79 -34.89
CA ASN A 150 -11.06 -37.88 -35.48
C ASN A 150 -9.94 -37.42 -34.53
N ALA A 151 -10.10 -37.65 -33.24
CA ALA A 151 -9.10 -37.25 -32.24
C ALA A 151 -7.70 -37.87 -32.48
N ALA A 152 -7.63 -39.03 -33.14
CA ALA A 152 -6.36 -39.69 -33.49
C ALA A 152 -5.56 -38.90 -34.54
N ASP A 153 -6.22 -38.15 -35.40
CA ASP A 153 -5.61 -37.37 -36.47
C ASP A 153 -5.11 -36.00 -36.03
N ILE A 154 -5.50 -35.57 -34.84
CA ILE A 154 -5.13 -34.28 -34.24
C ILE A 154 -3.65 -34.30 -33.88
N LYS A 155 -2.90 -33.33 -34.43
CA LYS A 155 -1.44 -33.23 -34.23
C LYS A 155 -1.09 -32.17 -33.21
N PHE A 156 -0.09 -32.45 -32.40
CA PHE A 156 0.44 -31.53 -31.39
C PHE A 156 1.88 -31.12 -31.76
N ASP A 157 2.15 -29.84 -31.62
CA ASP A 157 3.50 -29.29 -31.73
C ASP A 157 4.31 -29.61 -30.44
N ARG A 158 3.67 -29.52 -29.30
CA ARG A 158 4.22 -29.88 -27.97
C ARG A 158 3.14 -30.44 -27.05
N CYS A 159 3.53 -31.48 -26.30
CA CYS A 159 2.69 -32.02 -25.24
C CYS A 159 3.57 -32.51 -24.08
N HIS A 160 3.46 -31.91 -22.91
CA HIS A 160 4.25 -32.28 -21.73
C HIS A 160 3.58 -31.89 -20.43
N ARG A 161 4.05 -32.45 -19.29
CA ARG A 161 3.63 -32.06 -17.96
C ARG A 161 4.26 -30.73 -17.54
N LEU A 162 3.45 -29.86 -16.93
CA LEU A 162 3.95 -28.65 -16.31
C LEU A 162 4.48 -28.97 -14.91
N GLN A 163 5.60 -28.37 -14.53
CA GLN A 163 6.09 -28.44 -13.16
C GLN A 163 5.10 -27.75 -12.23
N SER A 164 4.50 -28.51 -11.32
CA SER A 164 3.50 -28.02 -10.37
C SER A 164 3.64 -28.77 -9.05
N LYS A 165 3.25 -28.08 -7.96
CA LYS A 165 3.10 -28.71 -6.62
C LYS A 165 1.85 -29.59 -6.51
N SER A 166 0.91 -29.47 -7.44
CA SER A 166 -0.31 -30.30 -7.47
C SER A 166 -0.02 -31.64 -8.15
N ALA A 167 -0.58 -32.72 -7.61
CA ALA A 167 -0.58 -34.05 -8.20
C ALA A 167 -2.03 -34.41 -8.56
N PRO A 168 -2.31 -34.93 -9.77
CA PRO A 168 -1.38 -35.07 -10.90
C PRO A 168 -0.97 -33.71 -11.50
N GLN A 169 0.26 -33.66 -12.05
CA GLN A 169 0.76 -32.45 -12.71
C GLN A 169 -0.05 -32.14 -13.97
N PRO A 170 -0.43 -30.87 -14.24
CA PRO A 170 -1.18 -30.51 -15.43
C PRO A 170 -0.40 -30.81 -16.71
N LEU A 171 -1.11 -31.16 -17.76
CA LEU A 171 -0.58 -31.34 -19.12
C LEU A 171 -0.84 -30.08 -19.94
N ILE A 172 0.20 -29.52 -20.54
CA ILE A 172 0.07 -28.47 -21.56
C ILE A 172 0.19 -29.10 -22.94
N VAL A 173 -0.71 -28.69 -23.83
CA VAL A 173 -0.77 -29.16 -25.22
C VAL A 173 -0.79 -27.96 -26.14
N ARG A 174 0.15 -27.89 -27.08
CA ARG A 174 0.13 -26.95 -28.18
C ARG A 174 -0.35 -27.65 -29.44
N PHE A 175 -1.47 -27.21 -29.94
CA PHE A 175 -2.10 -27.71 -31.16
C PHE A 175 -1.40 -27.12 -32.40
N THR A 176 -1.19 -27.93 -33.43
CA THR A 176 -0.65 -27.49 -34.71
C THR A 176 -1.69 -26.68 -35.51
N CYS A 177 -2.98 -27.03 -35.32
CA CYS A 177 -4.11 -26.39 -35.99
C CYS A 177 -5.08 -25.74 -34.98
N GLY A 178 -5.43 -24.49 -35.21
CA GLY A 178 -6.36 -23.77 -34.37
C GLY A 178 -7.77 -24.33 -34.39
N ASP A 179 -8.21 -24.92 -35.53
CA ASP A 179 -9.52 -25.54 -35.64
C ASP A 179 -9.63 -26.79 -34.76
N ASP A 180 -8.59 -27.60 -34.70
CA ASP A 180 -8.55 -28.77 -33.84
C ASP A 180 -8.53 -28.38 -32.37
N ARG A 181 -7.74 -27.35 -32.02
CA ARG A 181 -7.76 -26.75 -30.69
C ARG A 181 -9.19 -26.30 -30.32
N ASN A 182 -9.88 -25.64 -31.25
CA ASN A 182 -11.23 -25.13 -31.01
C ASN A 182 -12.29 -26.25 -30.88
N LYS A 183 -12.16 -27.36 -31.65
CA LYS A 183 -13.00 -28.55 -31.48
C LYS A 183 -12.86 -29.11 -30.04
N VAL A 184 -11.62 -29.27 -29.57
CA VAL A 184 -11.35 -29.75 -28.20
C VAL A 184 -11.87 -28.77 -27.15
N TRP A 185 -11.64 -27.48 -27.35
CA TRP A 185 -12.16 -26.43 -26.45
C TRP A 185 -13.70 -26.44 -26.35
N LYS A 186 -14.40 -26.61 -27.44
CA LYS A 186 -15.87 -26.72 -27.43
C LYS A 186 -16.34 -28.00 -26.73
N ALA A 187 -15.65 -29.13 -26.95
CA ALA A 187 -15.96 -30.42 -26.34
C ALA A 187 -15.83 -30.46 -24.81
N ARG A 188 -15.09 -29.49 -24.20
CA ARG A 188 -14.95 -29.38 -22.73
C ARG A 188 -16.30 -29.29 -21.99
N GLY A 189 -17.37 -28.86 -22.69
CA GLY A 189 -18.73 -28.84 -22.12
C GLY A 189 -19.19 -30.20 -21.63
N LYS A 190 -18.71 -31.29 -22.23
CA LYS A 190 -19.04 -32.68 -21.85
C LYS A 190 -18.43 -33.07 -20.50
N LEU A 191 -17.44 -32.31 -20.00
CA LEU A 191 -16.85 -32.52 -18.67
C LEU A 191 -17.80 -32.08 -17.53
N LYS A 192 -18.81 -31.24 -17.84
CA LYS A 192 -19.78 -30.84 -16.83
C LYS A 192 -20.64 -32.04 -16.44
N GLY A 193 -20.62 -32.39 -15.16
CA GLY A 193 -21.39 -33.54 -14.64
C GLY A 193 -20.74 -34.90 -14.86
N SER A 194 -19.55 -34.95 -15.52
CA SER A 194 -18.76 -36.19 -15.57
C SER A 194 -17.95 -36.35 -14.28
N ASN A 195 -17.84 -37.59 -13.79
CA ASN A 195 -16.99 -37.90 -12.63
C ASN A 195 -15.52 -38.08 -13.00
N SER A 196 -15.09 -37.53 -14.15
CA SER A 196 -13.71 -37.72 -14.66
C SER A 196 -12.62 -37.00 -13.85
N GLY A 197 -12.98 -35.98 -13.06
CA GLY A 197 -12.02 -35.12 -12.35
C GLY A 197 -11.16 -34.24 -13.28
N ILE A 198 -11.39 -34.30 -14.61
CA ILE A 198 -10.63 -33.57 -15.61
C ILE A 198 -11.22 -32.17 -15.85
N SER A 199 -10.37 -31.19 -15.96
CA SER A 199 -10.76 -29.83 -16.41
C SER A 199 -9.76 -29.29 -17.43
N ILE A 200 -10.27 -28.43 -18.33
CA ILE A 200 -9.47 -27.83 -19.41
C ILE A 200 -9.55 -26.32 -19.29
N SER A 201 -8.39 -25.66 -19.37
CA SER A 201 -8.28 -24.21 -19.45
C SER A 201 -7.47 -23.76 -20.66
N GLU A 202 -7.68 -22.52 -21.06
CA GLU A 202 -6.74 -21.82 -21.97
C GLU A 202 -5.47 -21.45 -21.22
N ASP A 203 -4.35 -21.38 -21.93
CA ASP A 203 -3.06 -20.96 -21.39
C ASP A 203 -2.90 -19.44 -21.56
N PHE A 204 -3.22 -18.69 -20.53
CA PHE A 204 -3.08 -17.24 -20.53
C PHE A 204 -1.80 -16.79 -19.83
N PRO A 205 -1.20 -15.64 -20.24
CA PRO A 205 -0.20 -14.95 -19.45
C PRO A 205 -0.67 -14.68 -18.01
N THR A 206 0.29 -14.57 -17.10
CA THR A 206 0.01 -14.37 -15.67
C THR A 206 -0.85 -13.14 -15.41
N GLU A 207 -0.60 -12.06 -16.16
CA GLU A 207 -1.33 -10.78 -16.05
C GLU A 207 -2.79 -10.94 -16.48
N ILE A 208 -3.03 -11.62 -17.60
CA ILE A 208 -4.42 -11.92 -18.06
C ILE A 208 -5.11 -12.82 -17.05
N THR A 209 -4.43 -13.82 -16.53
CA THR A 209 -4.98 -14.70 -15.49
C THR A 209 -5.33 -13.92 -14.22
N ALA A 210 -4.49 -12.97 -13.80
CA ALA A 210 -4.77 -12.10 -12.65
C ALA A 210 -5.99 -11.19 -12.91
N ARG A 211 -6.09 -10.56 -14.10
CA ARG A 211 -7.26 -9.76 -14.50
C ARG A 211 -8.53 -10.60 -14.51
N ARG A 212 -8.50 -11.80 -15.08
CA ARG A 212 -9.63 -12.77 -15.07
C ARG A 212 -10.06 -13.12 -13.66
N LYS A 213 -9.10 -13.34 -12.75
CA LYS A 213 -9.39 -13.69 -11.35
C LYS A 213 -10.17 -12.58 -10.63
N SER A 214 -9.91 -11.31 -10.91
CA SER A 214 -10.68 -10.18 -10.36
C SER A 214 -12.06 -10.03 -11.01
N LEU A 215 -12.22 -10.39 -12.28
CA LEU A 215 -13.50 -10.33 -13.00
C LEU A 215 -14.44 -11.53 -12.72
N TYR A 216 -13.88 -12.65 -12.29
CA TYR A 216 -14.66 -13.89 -12.07
C TYR A 216 -15.78 -13.76 -11.01
N PRO A 217 -15.58 -13.12 -9.84
CA PRO A 217 -16.65 -12.89 -8.88
C PRO A 217 -17.82 -12.09 -9.45
N ILE A 218 -17.51 -11.08 -10.28
CA ILE A 218 -18.52 -10.24 -10.95
C ILE A 218 -19.32 -11.07 -11.94
N MET A 219 -18.65 -11.87 -12.77
CA MET A 219 -19.30 -12.80 -13.70
C MET A 219 -20.23 -13.78 -12.96
N LYS A 220 -19.76 -14.34 -11.84
CA LYS A 220 -20.55 -15.26 -11.02
C LYS A 220 -21.79 -14.56 -10.47
N ARG A 221 -21.66 -13.33 -9.97
CA ARG A 221 -22.78 -12.53 -9.46
C ARG A 221 -23.77 -12.17 -10.57
N ALA A 222 -23.28 -11.74 -11.74
CA ALA A 222 -24.14 -11.45 -12.89
C ALA A 222 -25.01 -12.66 -13.30
N ARG A 223 -24.40 -13.86 -13.34
CA ARG A 223 -25.13 -15.11 -13.61
C ARG A 223 -26.16 -15.46 -12.53
N GLN A 224 -25.88 -15.18 -11.25
CA GLN A 224 -26.84 -15.34 -10.16
C GLN A 224 -28.06 -14.42 -10.33
N LEU A 225 -27.83 -13.22 -10.85
CA LEU A 225 -28.89 -12.26 -11.20
C LEU A 225 -29.53 -12.51 -12.56
N LYS A 226 -29.24 -13.66 -13.18
CA LYS A 226 -29.80 -14.14 -14.48
C LYS A 226 -29.33 -13.34 -15.70
N HIS A 227 -28.27 -12.56 -15.60
CA HIS A 227 -27.61 -11.96 -16.75
C HIS A 227 -26.81 -12.99 -17.56
N VAL A 228 -26.74 -12.78 -18.88
CA VAL A 228 -25.83 -13.55 -19.75
C VAL A 228 -24.44 -13.04 -19.56
N ALA A 229 -23.57 -13.78 -18.88
CA ALA A 229 -22.23 -13.33 -18.58
C ALA A 229 -21.14 -14.35 -18.91
N GLY A 230 -20.01 -13.89 -19.47
CA GLY A 230 -18.88 -14.72 -19.88
C GLY A 230 -17.57 -13.94 -19.88
N LEU A 231 -16.45 -14.67 -19.75
CA LEU A 231 -15.09 -14.12 -19.87
C LEU A 231 -14.48 -14.56 -21.21
N SER A 232 -13.98 -13.60 -21.97
CA SER A 232 -13.15 -13.82 -23.15
C SER A 232 -11.83 -13.08 -22.95
N ALA A 233 -10.72 -13.82 -22.94
CA ALA A 233 -9.43 -13.32 -22.46
C ALA A 233 -9.56 -12.57 -21.12
N ASP A 234 -9.19 -11.30 -21.04
CA ASP A 234 -9.31 -10.44 -19.86
C ASP A 234 -10.53 -9.51 -19.88
N ARG A 235 -11.52 -9.79 -20.73
CA ARG A 235 -12.76 -9.02 -20.84
C ARG A 235 -13.95 -9.80 -20.30
N LEU A 236 -14.73 -9.17 -19.45
CA LEU A 236 -16.00 -9.66 -18.97
C LEU A 236 -17.12 -9.11 -19.85
N TYR A 237 -17.92 -9.99 -20.42
CA TYR A 237 -19.12 -9.61 -21.16
C TYR A 237 -20.34 -9.89 -20.28
N ILE A 238 -21.21 -8.89 -20.12
CA ILE A 238 -22.50 -8.99 -19.45
C ILE A 238 -23.53 -8.40 -20.39
N ASP A 239 -24.50 -9.21 -20.82
CA ASP A 239 -25.56 -8.82 -21.78
C ASP A 239 -25.01 -8.08 -23.01
N ASN A 240 -23.93 -8.62 -23.58
CA ASN A 240 -23.16 -8.09 -24.73
C ASN A 240 -22.37 -6.81 -24.45
N VAL A 241 -22.35 -6.25 -23.24
CA VAL A 241 -21.51 -5.13 -22.86
C VAL A 241 -20.18 -5.65 -22.33
N ALA A 242 -19.07 -5.09 -22.85
CA ALA A 242 -17.72 -5.50 -22.46
C ALA A 242 -17.16 -4.66 -21.29
N TYR A 243 -16.67 -5.33 -20.27
CA TYR A 243 -16.02 -4.72 -19.12
C TYR A 243 -14.59 -5.25 -18.97
N THR A 244 -13.67 -4.37 -18.57
CA THR A 244 -12.30 -4.69 -18.20
C THR A 244 -12.04 -4.25 -16.75
N VAL A 245 -10.88 -4.57 -16.21
CA VAL A 245 -10.48 -4.09 -14.87
C VAL A 245 -10.44 -2.55 -14.78
N ASP A 246 -10.25 -1.86 -15.90
CA ASP A 246 -10.11 -0.40 -15.96
C ASP A 246 -11.45 0.35 -15.97
N ASN A 247 -12.53 -0.31 -16.43
CA ASN A 247 -13.85 0.32 -16.58
C ASN A 247 -14.93 -0.30 -15.68
N LEU A 248 -14.54 -0.98 -14.58
CA LEU A 248 -15.48 -1.56 -13.62
C LEU A 248 -16.41 -0.54 -12.96
N HIS A 249 -16.04 0.74 -12.98
CA HIS A 249 -16.88 1.84 -12.48
C HIS A 249 -18.15 2.08 -13.32
N LEU A 250 -18.21 1.49 -14.52
CA LEU A 250 -19.40 1.54 -15.39
C LEU A 250 -20.39 0.38 -15.15
N LEU A 251 -20.05 -0.55 -14.23
CA LEU A 251 -20.95 -1.65 -13.90
C LEU A 251 -22.22 -1.15 -13.22
N PRO A 252 -23.37 -1.82 -13.43
CA PRO A 252 -24.56 -1.64 -12.61
C PRO A 252 -24.24 -1.76 -11.11
N HIS A 253 -24.97 -1.03 -10.28
CA HIS A 253 -24.73 -0.95 -8.83
C HIS A 253 -24.70 -2.33 -8.14
N ASP A 254 -25.58 -3.24 -8.54
CA ASP A 254 -25.70 -4.61 -8.01
C ASP A 254 -24.56 -5.55 -8.45
N LEU A 255 -23.79 -5.12 -9.46
CA LEU A 255 -22.58 -5.79 -9.97
C LEU A 255 -21.28 -5.04 -9.62
N ASP A 256 -21.34 -3.88 -8.96
CA ASP A 256 -20.13 -3.18 -8.51
C ASP A 256 -19.32 -4.09 -7.56
N PRO A 257 -18.02 -4.31 -7.85
CA PRO A 257 -17.16 -5.13 -6.99
C PRO A 257 -17.16 -4.69 -5.53
N ALA A 258 -17.33 -3.40 -5.26
CA ALA A 258 -17.43 -2.86 -3.91
C ALA A 258 -18.65 -3.45 -3.16
N ASN A 259 -19.80 -3.51 -3.81
CA ASN A 259 -21.03 -4.07 -3.26
C ASN A 259 -21.00 -5.59 -3.17
N ILE A 260 -20.31 -6.27 -4.10
CA ILE A 260 -20.08 -7.73 -4.03
C ILE A 260 -19.18 -8.08 -2.85
N ALA A 261 -18.18 -7.25 -2.58
CA ALA A 261 -17.21 -7.43 -1.50
C ALA A 261 -17.70 -6.92 -0.14
N THR A 262 -18.94 -6.39 -0.09
CA THR A 262 -19.56 -5.85 1.12
C THR A 262 -20.95 -6.46 1.28
N LYS A 263 -21.25 -6.99 2.45
CA LYS A 263 -22.54 -7.66 2.72
C LYS A 263 -23.16 -7.08 3.98
N LYS A 264 -24.42 -6.66 3.85
CA LYS A 264 -25.21 -6.16 4.99
C LYS A 264 -25.91 -7.30 5.71
N HIS A 265 -25.74 -7.36 7.04
CA HIS A 265 -26.37 -8.28 7.96
C HIS A 265 -27.06 -7.48 9.07
N GLN A 266 -28.33 -7.19 8.96
CA GLN A 266 -29.08 -6.32 9.90
C GLN A 266 -28.37 -4.94 10.06
N ASN A 267 -27.75 -4.71 11.21
CA ASN A 267 -26.99 -3.49 11.56
C ASN A 267 -25.45 -3.66 11.43
N VAL A 268 -25.00 -4.72 10.77
CA VAL A 268 -23.58 -4.98 10.50
C VAL A 268 -23.31 -4.94 9.01
N THR A 269 -22.37 -4.12 8.59
CA THR A 269 -21.82 -4.12 7.24
C THR A 269 -20.48 -4.85 7.25
N ALA A 270 -20.50 -6.11 6.80
CA ALA A 270 -19.33 -6.96 6.66
C ALA A 270 -18.64 -6.67 5.33
N PHE A 271 -17.31 -6.50 5.34
CA PHE A 271 -16.53 -6.24 4.14
C PHE A 271 -15.30 -7.15 4.03
N TYR A 272 -14.91 -7.42 2.79
CA TYR A 272 -13.83 -8.34 2.47
C TYR A 272 -13.18 -7.98 1.14
N SER A 273 -11.88 -8.29 1.00
CA SER A 273 -11.06 -8.12 -0.22
C SER A 273 -10.78 -6.67 -0.64
N GLY A 274 -9.79 -6.50 -1.54
CA GLY A 274 -9.43 -5.20 -2.09
C GLY A 274 -10.49 -4.53 -2.99
N HIS A 275 -11.60 -5.21 -3.29
CA HIS A 275 -12.72 -4.62 -4.03
C HIS A 275 -13.57 -3.71 -3.14
N SER A 276 -13.66 -3.98 -1.84
CA SER A 276 -14.34 -3.08 -0.91
C SER A 276 -13.52 -1.83 -0.63
N PRO A 277 -14.08 -0.62 -0.78
CA PRO A 277 -13.41 0.61 -0.38
C PRO A 277 -13.04 0.67 1.10
N LEU A 278 -13.65 -0.14 1.95
CA LEU A 278 -13.35 -0.24 3.38
C LEU A 278 -12.04 -1.00 3.66
N SER A 279 -11.59 -1.87 2.76
CA SER A 279 -10.40 -2.70 2.94
C SER A 279 -9.10 -1.90 2.84
N ASN A 280 -8.09 -2.29 3.62
CA ASN A 280 -6.70 -1.80 3.50
C ASN A 280 -6.06 -2.14 2.15
N PHE A 281 -6.56 -3.18 1.47
CA PHE A 281 -6.09 -3.63 0.16
C PHE A 281 -6.70 -2.86 -1.00
N HIS A 282 -7.72 -2.01 -0.74
CA HIS A 282 -8.36 -1.23 -1.79
C HIS A 282 -7.41 -0.19 -2.37
N SER A 283 -7.34 -0.18 -3.71
CA SER A 283 -6.51 0.78 -4.44
C SER A 283 -7.20 2.15 -4.45
N ALA A 284 -6.76 3.03 -3.59
CA ALA A 284 -7.19 4.43 -3.48
C ALA A 284 -5.98 5.23 -2.98
N SER A 285 -5.29 5.89 -3.91
CA SER A 285 -4.05 6.60 -3.61
C SER A 285 -4.30 7.80 -2.69
N PHE A 286 -3.41 7.98 -1.72
CA PHE A 286 -3.41 9.11 -0.80
C PHE A 286 -1.98 9.55 -0.50
N GLU A 287 -1.85 10.78 0.00
CA GLU A 287 -0.56 11.38 0.35
C GLU A 287 -0.44 11.59 1.85
N ILE A 288 0.71 11.22 2.42
CA ILE A 288 1.10 11.55 3.80
C ILE A 288 2.51 12.12 3.77
N LYS A 289 2.70 13.32 4.31
CA LYS A 289 4.00 14.03 4.39
C LYS A 289 4.73 14.12 3.04
N GLY A 290 4.00 14.44 1.96
CA GLY A 290 4.54 14.58 0.61
C GLY A 290 4.86 13.25 -0.10
N VAL A 291 4.48 12.11 0.49
CA VAL A 291 4.72 10.77 -0.08
C VAL A 291 3.39 10.11 -0.42
N THR A 292 3.23 9.73 -1.70
CA THR A 292 2.02 9.04 -2.18
C THR A 292 2.10 7.54 -1.93
N TYR A 293 0.99 6.96 -1.47
CA TYR A 293 0.78 5.54 -1.23
C TYR A 293 -0.45 5.04 -2.01
N PRO A 294 -0.38 3.93 -2.77
CA PRO A 294 -1.49 3.43 -3.57
C PRO A 294 -2.62 2.79 -2.74
N HIS A 295 -2.33 2.31 -1.54
CA HIS A 295 -3.28 1.65 -0.64
C HIS A 295 -2.75 1.64 0.80
N VAL A 296 -3.64 1.49 1.79
CA VAL A 296 -3.32 1.51 3.22
C VAL A 296 -2.31 0.42 3.60
N GLU A 297 -2.41 -0.75 3.01
CA GLU A 297 -1.50 -1.87 3.28
C GLU A 297 -0.03 -1.52 3.00
N GLN A 298 0.29 -0.79 1.91
CA GLN A 298 1.67 -0.38 1.65
C GLN A 298 2.20 0.52 2.76
N TYR A 299 1.39 1.50 3.21
CA TYR A 299 1.79 2.41 4.28
C TYR A 299 2.03 1.67 5.60
N LEU A 300 1.13 0.75 5.97
CA LEU A 300 1.25 -0.07 7.17
C LEU A 300 2.53 -0.92 7.16
N GLN A 301 2.76 -1.66 6.08
CA GLN A 301 3.91 -2.56 5.99
C GLN A 301 5.24 -1.81 5.82
N TYR A 302 5.23 -0.65 5.16
CA TYR A 302 6.38 0.25 5.10
C TYR A 302 6.79 0.71 6.52
N ASN A 303 5.84 1.19 7.32
CA ASN A 303 6.13 1.62 8.69
C ASN A 303 6.57 0.45 9.58
N LYS A 304 6.06 -0.77 9.34
CA LYS A 304 6.53 -1.97 10.03
C LYS A 304 8.01 -2.24 9.72
N ALA A 305 8.41 -2.10 8.47
CA ALA A 305 9.79 -2.31 8.07
C ALA A 305 10.73 -1.23 8.68
N ILE A 306 10.27 0.01 8.76
CA ILE A 306 11.01 1.09 9.45
C ILE A 306 11.12 0.80 10.95
N TYR A 307 10.04 0.38 11.62
CA TYR A 307 10.04 0.00 13.03
C TYR A 307 11.05 -1.12 13.33
N CYS A 308 11.20 -2.06 12.39
CA CYS A 308 12.14 -3.18 12.52
C CYS A 308 13.58 -2.84 12.12
N ASP A 309 13.89 -1.60 11.78
CA ASP A 309 15.18 -1.16 11.21
C ASP A 309 15.62 -2.01 9.99
N LYS A 310 14.68 -2.18 9.04
CA LYS A 310 14.89 -2.92 7.78
C LYS A 310 14.63 -2.03 6.56
N PRO A 311 15.53 -1.07 6.27
CA PRO A 311 15.35 -0.11 5.18
C PRO A 311 15.30 -0.78 3.79
N ASP A 312 16.00 -1.89 3.58
CA ASP A 312 15.96 -2.69 2.35
C ASP A 312 14.57 -3.29 2.08
N VAL A 313 13.89 -3.79 3.13
CA VAL A 313 12.52 -4.30 3.04
C VAL A 313 11.54 -3.14 2.83
N ALA A 314 11.74 -2.01 3.53
CA ALA A 314 10.93 -0.81 3.34
C ALA A 314 10.97 -0.32 1.89
N GLN A 315 12.15 -0.30 1.26
CA GLN A 315 12.32 0.08 -0.13
C GLN A 315 11.63 -0.91 -1.10
N LYS A 316 11.72 -2.22 -0.85
CA LYS A 316 11.00 -3.24 -1.62
C LYS A 316 9.48 -3.08 -1.51
N ILE A 317 8.96 -2.78 -0.31
CA ILE A 317 7.54 -2.50 -0.10
C ILE A 317 7.14 -1.24 -0.87
N LYS A 318 7.93 -0.18 -0.82
CA LYS A 318 7.65 1.08 -1.52
C LYS A 318 7.65 0.92 -3.04
N SER A 319 8.42 0.00 -3.59
CA SER A 319 8.53 -0.26 -5.04
C SER A 319 7.42 -1.16 -5.61
N THR A 320 6.57 -1.75 -4.78
CA THR A 320 5.48 -2.63 -5.25
C THR A 320 4.10 -2.00 -5.04
N GLU A 321 3.26 -2.07 -6.08
CA GLU A 321 1.86 -1.61 -6.02
C GLU A 321 0.89 -2.71 -5.56
N SER A 322 1.38 -3.95 -5.37
CA SER A 322 0.54 -5.08 -4.96
C SER A 322 0.37 -5.13 -3.44
N PRO A 323 -0.86 -4.97 -2.90
CA PRO A 323 -1.09 -5.06 -1.47
C PRO A 323 -0.71 -6.42 -0.89
N LEU A 324 -0.94 -7.50 -1.64
CA LEU A 324 -0.54 -8.85 -1.24
C LEU A 324 0.99 -8.99 -1.12
N LYS A 325 1.75 -8.44 -2.07
CA LYS A 325 3.22 -8.45 -2.00
C LYS A 325 3.72 -7.61 -0.82
N CYS A 326 3.12 -6.43 -0.57
CA CYS A 326 3.43 -5.63 0.61
C CYS A 326 3.21 -6.44 1.90
N LYS A 327 2.06 -7.12 2.01
CA LYS A 327 1.75 -7.98 3.16
C LYS A 327 2.77 -9.10 3.33
N ILE A 328 3.11 -9.83 2.28
CA ILE A 328 4.11 -10.92 2.32
C ILE A 328 5.47 -10.40 2.82
N LEU A 329 5.93 -9.26 2.29
CA LEU A 329 7.18 -8.64 2.73
C LEU A 329 7.13 -8.20 4.20
N GLY A 330 6.02 -7.62 4.64
CA GLY A 330 5.83 -7.24 6.03
C GLY A 330 5.67 -8.44 6.98
N ASP A 331 5.02 -9.51 6.54
CA ASP A 331 4.87 -10.74 7.34
C ASP A 331 6.23 -11.46 7.52
N SER A 332 7.16 -11.34 6.56
CA SER A 332 8.52 -11.89 6.67
C SER A 332 9.34 -11.30 7.82
N LEU A 333 8.97 -10.11 8.32
CA LEU A 333 9.61 -9.46 9.46
C LEU A 333 9.26 -10.12 10.81
N ASN A 334 8.21 -10.93 10.83
CA ASN A 334 7.77 -11.76 11.98
C ASN A 334 7.61 -11.00 13.32
N VAL A 335 7.18 -9.73 13.28
CA VAL A 335 6.94 -8.90 14.47
C VAL A 335 5.45 -8.81 14.76
N LYS A 336 5.07 -9.27 15.97
CA LYS A 336 3.69 -9.23 16.50
C LYS A 336 3.68 -8.84 18.00
N THR A 337 4.61 -7.98 18.41
CA THR A 337 4.67 -7.53 19.80
C THR A 337 3.53 -6.57 20.13
N PRO A 338 3.09 -6.48 21.40
CA PRO A 338 2.07 -5.53 21.80
C PRO A 338 2.40 -4.08 21.44
N GLU A 339 3.69 -3.70 21.54
CA GLU A 339 4.19 -2.35 21.20
C GLU A 339 3.99 -2.07 19.70
N TRP A 340 4.35 -3.04 18.84
CA TRP A 340 4.10 -2.90 17.41
C TRP A 340 2.60 -2.82 17.09
N LEU A 341 1.77 -3.66 17.73
CA LEU A 341 0.33 -3.67 17.48
C LEU A 341 -0.32 -2.32 17.83
N ALA A 342 0.12 -1.66 18.92
CA ALA A 342 -0.32 -0.32 19.26
C ALA A 342 0.07 0.70 18.18
N ILE A 343 1.33 0.72 17.75
CA ILE A 343 1.82 1.58 16.65
C ILE A 343 1.08 1.27 15.34
N ALA A 344 0.87 0.01 15.01
CA ALA A 344 0.19 -0.42 13.79
C ALA A 344 -1.25 0.10 13.73
N LYS A 345 -1.95 0.14 14.87
CA LYS A 345 -3.29 0.72 14.96
C LYS A 345 -3.28 2.21 14.59
N ASP A 346 -2.37 3.00 15.14
CA ASP A 346 -2.25 4.42 14.88
C ASP A 346 -1.83 4.71 13.42
N VAL A 347 -0.85 3.95 12.92
CA VAL A 347 -0.39 4.02 11.52
C VAL A 347 -1.55 3.72 10.57
N THR A 348 -2.35 2.68 10.86
CA THR A 348 -3.50 2.32 10.03
C THR A 348 -4.59 3.39 10.10
N ALA A 349 -4.87 3.94 11.28
CA ALA A 349 -5.85 5.02 11.44
C ALA A 349 -5.44 6.27 10.65
N GLN A 350 -4.16 6.65 10.69
CA GLN A 350 -3.63 7.77 9.91
C GLN A 350 -3.80 7.55 8.40
N ALA A 351 -3.45 6.37 7.90
CA ALA A 351 -3.57 6.04 6.48
C ALA A 351 -5.03 5.96 6.03
N CYS A 352 -5.91 5.33 6.81
CA CYS A 352 -7.34 5.29 6.54
C CYS A 352 -7.94 6.69 6.51
N LYS A 353 -7.62 7.55 7.48
CA LYS A 353 -8.09 8.95 7.49
C LYS A 353 -7.65 9.68 6.22
N ALA A 354 -6.37 9.58 5.83
CA ALA A 354 -5.86 10.19 4.60
C ALA A 354 -6.59 9.66 3.36
N LYS A 355 -6.79 8.34 3.26
CA LYS A 355 -7.54 7.70 2.18
C LYS A 355 -8.96 8.25 2.05
N PHE A 356 -9.73 8.27 3.13
CA PHE A 356 -11.14 8.66 3.08
C PHE A 356 -11.35 10.17 2.97
N VAL A 357 -10.39 10.99 3.42
CA VAL A 357 -10.44 12.45 3.22
C VAL A 357 -10.06 12.84 1.78
N GLN A 358 -9.09 12.16 1.18
CA GLN A 358 -8.54 12.52 -0.13
C GLN A 358 -9.24 11.82 -1.31
N ASN A 359 -10.07 10.79 -1.06
CA ASN A 359 -10.79 10.06 -2.11
C ASN A 359 -12.31 10.17 -1.92
N GLU A 360 -12.95 10.99 -2.72
CA GLU A 360 -14.40 11.25 -2.64
C GLU A 360 -15.24 9.98 -2.77
N ARG A 361 -14.92 9.09 -3.72
CA ARG A 361 -15.65 7.82 -3.90
C ARG A 361 -15.56 6.92 -2.66
N ALA A 362 -14.37 6.79 -2.08
CA ALA A 362 -14.18 6.00 -0.86
C ALA A 362 -14.90 6.65 0.33
N ARG A 363 -14.81 7.99 0.45
CA ARG A 363 -15.52 8.76 1.47
C ARG A 363 -17.03 8.55 1.40
N LYS A 364 -17.62 8.70 0.22
CA LYS A 364 -19.05 8.49 -0.01
C LYS A 364 -19.47 7.09 0.40
N PHE A 365 -18.71 6.05 0.00
CA PHE A 365 -18.99 4.66 0.35
C PHE A 365 -18.96 4.42 1.88
N LEU A 366 -17.97 5.00 2.59
CA LEU A 366 -17.91 4.90 4.05
C LEU A 366 -19.10 5.59 4.73
N LEU A 367 -19.51 6.76 4.26
CA LEU A 367 -20.66 7.50 4.80
C LEU A 367 -22.00 6.80 4.51
N GLU A 368 -22.15 6.14 3.37
CA GLU A 368 -23.34 5.36 3.00
C GLU A 368 -23.57 4.13 3.90
N THR A 369 -22.56 3.69 4.65
CA THR A 369 -22.74 2.62 5.66
C THR A 369 -23.61 3.07 6.86
N GLY A 370 -23.96 4.35 6.94
CA GLY A 370 -24.84 4.90 7.99
C GLY A 370 -24.27 4.66 9.38
N ASP A 371 -25.04 4.03 10.25
CA ASP A 371 -24.66 3.69 11.63
C ASP A 371 -24.33 2.20 11.79
N ASP A 372 -24.24 1.47 10.69
CA ASP A 372 -23.90 0.05 10.73
C ASP A 372 -22.54 -0.16 11.43
N ILE A 373 -22.44 -1.25 12.16
CA ILE A 373 -21.16 -1.74 12.68
C ILE A 373 -20.37 -2.27 11.50
N LEU A 374 -19.14 -1.78 11.31
CA LEU A 374 -18.25 -2.21 10.24
C LEU A 374 -17.44 -3.42 10.68
N ALA A 375 -17.50 -4.51 9.91
CA ALA A 375 -16.89 -5.79 10.27
C ALA A 375 -15.94 -6.26 9.18
N GLU A 376 -14.63 -6.32 9.46
CA GLU A 376 -13.68 -6.92 8.53
C GLU A 376 -13.80 -8.44 8.55
N ALA A 377 -14.32 -9.00 7.46
CA ALA A 377 -14.66 -10.41 7.32
C ALA A 377 -13.44 -11.25 6.90
N THR A 378 -12.42 -11.29 7.73
CA THR A 378 -11.21 -12.08 7.53
C THR A 378 -10.97 -13.02 8.71
N THR A 379 -10.13 -14.04 8.49
CA THR A 379 -9.71 -14.99 9.53
C THR A 379 -8.63 -14.42 10.47
N ASP A 380 -8.21 -13.18 10.25
CA ASP A 380 -7.31 -12.46 11.13
C ASP A 380 -8.03 -12.09 12.44
N ASN A 381 -7.50 -12.52 13.57
CA ASN A 381 -8.14 -12.31 14.86
C ASN A 381 -7.82 -10.95 15.50
N TYR A 382 -6.89 -10.16 14.95
CA TYR A 382 -6.61 -8.80 15.42
C TYR A 382 -7.32 -7.77 14.55
N TRP A 383 -7.06 -7.77 13.24
CA TRP A 383 -7.65 -6.79 12.32
C TRP A 383 -9.10 -7.07 12.01
N GLY A 384 -9.48 -8.34 11.88
CA GLY A 384 -10.82 -8.78 11.48
C GLY A 384 -11.62 -9.46 12.59
N THR A 385 -12.79 -9.97 12.17
CA THR A 385 -13.75 -10.65 13.06
C THR A 385 -13.44 -12.13 13.31
N GLY A 386 -12.50 -12.73 12.57
CA GLY A 386 -12.26 -14.17 12.56
C GLY A 386 -13.32 -14.98 11.81
N LEU A 387 -14.26 -14.32 11.11
CA LEU A 387 -15.35 -14.93 10.33
C LEU A 387 -15.25 -14.51 8.85
N LYS A 388 -15.86 -15.29 7.97
CA LYS A 388 -15.96 -14.97 6.54
C LYS A 388 -17.19 -14.11 6.25
N VAL A 389 -17.17 -13.37 5.17
CA VAL A 389 -18.25 -12.45 4.75
C VAL A 389 -19.61 -13.16 4.51
N ASP A 390 -19.58 -14.43 4.13
CA ASP A 390 -20.76 -15.25 3.91
C ASP A 390 -21.24 -16.01 5.17
N ASP A 391 -20.54 -15.88 6.30
CA ASP A 391 -20.95 -16.50 7.56
C ASP A 391 -22.04 -15.65 8.23
N GLU A 392 -23.23 -16.21 8.38
CA GLU A 392 -24.38 -15.52 8.98
C GLU A 392 -24.11 -15.05 10.42
N LYS A 393 -23.22 -15.75 11.13
CA LYS A 393 -22.80 -15.39 12.49
C LYS A 393 -22.11 -14.04 12.57
N ILE A 394 -21.59 -13.51 11.44
CA ILE A 394 -20.91 -12.20 11.41
C ILE A 394 -21.88 -11.05 11.75
N GLY A 395 -23.17 -11.23 11.54
CA GLY A 395 -24.21 -10.24 11.87
C GLY A 395 -24.39 -9.95 13.36
N ALA A 396 -23.77 -10.74 14.24
CA ALA A 396 -23.83 -10.53 15.68
C ALA A 396 -22.41 -10.47 16.29
N LYS A 397 -22.05 -9.30 16.84
CA LYS A 397 -20.70 -9.04 17.41
C LYS A 397 -20.27 -10.10 18.45
N GLY A 398 -21.21 -10.64 19.23
CA GLY A 398 -20.93 -11.69 20.23
C GLY A 398 -20.41 -13.02 19.65
N ASN A 399 -20.54 -13.23 18.35
CA ASN A 399 -20.04 -14.43 17.67
C ASN A 399 -18.62 -14.25 17.10
N TRP A 400 -18.06 -13.04 17.16
CA TRP A 400 -16.77 -12.77 16.57
C TRP A 400 -15.65 -13.40 17.39
N LYS A 401 -14.70 -13.99 16.68
CA LYS A 401 -13.50 -14.59 17.28
C LYS A 401 -12.33 -13.63 17.32
N GLY A 402 -12.41 -12.55 16.52
CA GLY A 402 -11.39 -11.52 16.39
C GLY A 402 -11.85 -10.18 16.96
N GLN A 403 -10.88 -9.27 17.10
CA GLN A 403 -11.05 -7.96 17.74
C GLN A 403 -11.68 -6.91 16.81
N ASN A 404 -11.63 -7.13 15.49
CA ASN A 404 -12.16 -6.20 14.47
C ASN A 404 -11.56 -4.78 14.54
N VAL A 405 -10.27 -4.67 14.82
CA VAL A 405 -9.59 -3.37 15.00
C VAL A 405 -9.75 -2.46 13.78
N LEU A 406 -9.74 -3.00 12.55
CA LEU A 406 -9.96 -2.19 11.35
C LEU A 406 -11.38 -1.64 11.30
N GLY A 407 -12.39 -2.43 11.62
CA GLY A 407 -13.77 -1.96 11.68
C GLY A 407 -13.96 -0.82 12.66
N ASP A 408 -13.35 -0.92 13.85
CA ASP A 408 -13.41 0.13 14.88
C ASP A 408 -12.72 1.43 14.40
N ILE A 409 -11.56 1.34 13.74
CA ILE A 409 -10.88 2.50 13.14
C ILE A 409 -11.78 3.17 12.10
N LEU A 410 -12.42 2.40 11.22
CA LEU A 410 -13.26 2.93 10.17
C LEU A 410 -14.52 3.62 10.72
N MET A 411 -15.14 3.07 11.75
CA MET A 411 -16.28 3.72 12.43
C MET A 411 -15.87 5.06 13.06
N GLN A 412 -14.73 5.12 13.74
CA GLN A 412 -14.20 6.38 14.31
C GLN A 412 -13.92 7.43 13.22
N ILE A 413 -13.34 7.01 12.09
CA ILE A 413 -13.09 7.91 10.96
C ILE A 413 -14.40 8.38 10.34
N ARG A 414 -15.37 7.47 10.13
CA ARG A 414 -16.70 7.81 9.64
C ARG A 414 -17.35 8.92 10.47
N ASP A 415 -17.30 8.80 11.78
CA ASP A 415 -17.86 9.79 12.69
C ASP A 415 -17.14 11.15 12.60
N GLN A 416 -15.81 11.14 12.42
CA GLN A 416 -15.01 12.36 12.24
C GLN A 416 -15.27 13.09 10.91
N ILE A 417 -15.61 12.38 9.83
CA ILE A 417 -15.80 12.97 8.49
C ILE A 417 -17.26 13.25 8.15
N ARG A 418 -18.21 12.90 9.03
CA ARG A 418 -19.63 13.25 8.93
C ARG A 418 -19.88 14.73 9.24
N ILE A 419 -18.96 15.35 9.98
CA ILE A 419 -19.01 16.77 10.34
C ILE A 419 -18.53 17.60 9.17
#